data_c83e220dd610e3c8cc65b53ddff18c4a
#
_entry.id   c83e220dd610e3c8cc65b53ddff18c4a
#
_cell.length_a   1.000
_cell.length_b   1.000
_cell.length_c   1.000
_cell.angle_alpha   90.00
_cell.angle_beta   90.00
_cell.angle_gamma   90.00
#
_symmetry.space_group_name_H-M   'P 1'
#
loop_
_entity.id
_entity.type
_entity.pdbx_description
1 polymer ?
#
loop_
_entity_poly.entity_id
_entity_poly.type
_entity_poly.pdbx_seq_one_letter_code
_entity_poly.pdbx_strand_id
1 'polypeptide(L)'
;MQYCQQQTYKPLESVDAIYFNQELFEKLDKESKRASIWIGERWGIPQWVDERNLAQTCEEIEPKLRNCSRLAVASTKSTALIMGGISEGINPDPAHVFTQSTAGGEMNRITPVLLDKMKEKGVYDKKHIQEIVDAFGSVQGVDWLDEEEKQVFKTAFEIDQHALIRLAAQRGQWIDQWQSLNLFFSAEEDPSYIVDVHREAFNNDAILGLYYIYSQSGIAGSKDREGCAVCQ
;
A
#
# COMPACT_ATOMS: atom_id res chain seq x y z
N MET A 1 2.16 2.00 -3.26
CA MET A 1 3.46 1.39 -2.87
C MET A 1 3.81 0.20 -3.76
N GLN A 2 2.98 -0.83 -3.80
CA GLN A 2 3.21 -2.03 -4.62
C GLN A 2 3.43 -1.71 -6.11
N TYR A 3 2.67 -0.80 -6.69
CA TYR A 3 2.87 -0.34 -8.06
C TYR A 3 4.33 0.09 -8.33
N CYS A 4 4.92 0.90 -7.46
CA CYS A 4 6.30 1.35 -7.61
C CYS A 4 7.29 0.19 -7.46
N GLN A 5 7.01 -0.76 -6.59
CA GLN A 5 7.86 -1.95 -6.40
C GLN A 5 7.76 -2.90 -7.58
N GLN A 6 6.57 -3.10 -8.16
CA GLN A 6 6.38 -3.85 -9.39
C GLN A 6 7.12 -3.21 -10.58
N GLN A 7 7.08 -1.87 -10.70
CA GLN A 7 7.84 -1.13 -11.72
C GLN A 7 9.36 -1.32 -11.61
N THR A 8 9.86 -1.56 -10.40
CA THR A 8 11.29 -1.77 -10.13
C THR A 8 11.65 -3.23 -9.88
N TYR A 9 10.73 -4.17 -10.12
CA TYR A 9 10.90 -5.61 -9.90
C TYR A 9 11.39 -5.97 -8.49
N LYS A 10 10.79 -5.36 -7.45
CA LYS A 10 11.12 -5.61 -6.05
C LYS A 10 9.95 -6.28 -5.33
N PRO A 11 10.00 -7.59 -5.06
CA PRO A 11 8.96 -8.24 -4.25
C PRO A 11 8.80 -7.56 -2.89
N LEU A 12 7.55 -7.40 -2.41
CA LEU A 12 7.25 -6.71 -1.14
C LEU A 12 7.94 -7.35 0.08
N GLU A 13 8.19 -8.65 0.03
CA GLU A 13 8.85 -9.42 1.09
C GLU A 13 10.38 -9.38 1.02
N SER A 14 10.95 -8.76 -0.02
CA SER A 14 12.39 -8.75 -0.25
C SER A 14 13.13 -7.71 0.60
N VAL A 15 14.43 -7.93 0.79
CA VAL A 15 15.32 -6.94 1.42
C VAL A 15 15.39 -5.66 0.59
N ASP A 16 15.34 -5.77 -0.73
CA ASP A 16 15.31 -4.61 -1.63
C ASP A 16 14.07 -3.74 -1.44
N ALA A 17 12.93 -4.36 -1.12
CA ALA A 17 11.72 -3.61 -0.78
C ALA A 17 11.90 -2.80 0.52
N ILE A 18 12.62 -3.32 1.49
CA ILE A 18 12.95 -2.61 2.74
C ILE A 18 13.80 -1.37 2.43
N TYR A 19 14.88 -1.52 1.65
CA TYR A 19 15.73 -0.39 1.25
C TYR A 19 14.96 0.64 0.43
N PHE A 20 14.17 0.20 -0.54
CA PHE A 20 13.32 1.09 -1.33
C PHE A 20 12.32 1.88 -0.48
N ASN A 21 11.67 1.21 0.47
CA ASN A 21 10.74 1.82 1.42
C ASN A 21 11.44 2.88 2.28
N GLN A 22 12.63 2.56 2.79
CA GLN A 22 13.44 3.48 3.57
C GLN A 22 13.81 4.73 2.75
N GLU A 23 14.43 4.55 1.60
CA GLU A 23 14.89 5.65 0.74
C GLU A 23 13.74 6.57 0.34
N LEU A 24 12.57 5.99 -0.01
CA LEU A 24 11.40 6.74 -0.41
C LEU A 24 10.87 7.63 0.73
N PHE A 25 10.67 7.06 1.92
CA PHE A 25 10.06 7.80 3.04
C PHE A 25 11.04 8.77 3.70
N GLU A 26 12.32 8.45 3.76
CA GLU A 26 13.37 9.39 4.18
C GLU A 26 13.41 10.61 3.26
N LYS A 27 13.35 10.41 1.94
CA LYS A 27 13.30 11.50 0.96
C LYS A 27 12.03 12.33 1.09
N LEU A 28 10.88 11.70 1.28
CA LEU A 28 9.60 12.40 1.49
C LEU A 28 9.67 13.27 2.76
N ASP A 29 10.20 12.75 3.87
CA ASP A 29 10.36 13.50 5.11
C ASP A 29 11.28 14.70 4.90
N LYS A 30 12.45 14.49 4.31
CA LYS A 30 13.43 15.56 4.03
C LYS A 30 12.85 16.67 3.16
N GLU A 31 12.17 16.33 2.06
CA GLU A 31 11.60 17.33 1.16
C GLU A 31 10.36 18.02 1.76
N SER A 32 9.56 17.32 2.57
CA SER A 32 8.46 17.94 3.29
C SER A 32 8.95 18.94 4.36
N LYS A 33 10.06 18.65 5.03
CA LYS A 33 10.73 19.58 5.95
C LYS A 33 11.18 20.84 5.21
N ARG A 34 11.89 20.69 4.09
CA ARG A 34 12.32 21.82 3.26
C ARG A 34 11.14 22.69 2.81
N ALA A 35 10.07 22.05 2.34
CA ALA A 35 8.86 22.76 1.92
C ALA A 35 8.21 23.51 3.09
N SER A 36 8.13 22.91 4.28
CA SER A 36 7.56 23.53 5.47
C SER A 36 8.37 24.75 5.93
N ILE A 37 9.70 24.68 5.89
CA ILE A 37 10.60 25.80 6.19
C ILE A 37 10.37 26.93 5.17
N TRP A 38 10.46 26.63 3.88
CA TRP A 38 10.28 27.60 2.79
C TRP A 38 8.92 28.32 2.87
N ILE A 39 7.85 27.59 3.19
CA ILE A 39 6.51 28.16 3.39
C ILE A 39 6.51 29.06 4.63
N GLY A 40 7.17 28.65 5.71
CA GLY A 40 7.30 29.43 6.95
C GLY A 40 8.01 30.77 6.75
N GLU A 41 9.12 30.75 5.99
CA GLU A 41 9.87 31.97 5.64
C GLU A 41 9.03 32.96 4.81
N ARG A 42 8.19 32.42 3.90
CA ARG A 42 7.40 33.25 2.98
C ARG A 42 6.08 33.80 3.58
N TRP A 43 5.40 33.01 4.40
CA TRP A 43 4.07 33.33 4.93
C TRP A 43 3.97 33.33 6.46
N GLY A 44 5.09 33.22 7.14
CA GLY A 44 5.18 33.16 8.59
C GLY A 44 4.75 31.82 9.18
N ILE A 45 4.94 31.65 10.47
CA ILE A 45 4.56 30.47 11.24
C ILE A 45 3.34 30.82 12.09
N PRO A 46 2.26 30.03 12.08
CA PRO A 46 1.12 30.25 12.96
C PRO A 46 1.55 30.18 14.43
N GLN A 47 1.03 31.10 15.26
CA GLN A 47 1.43 31.22 16.67
C GLN A 47 1.32 29.89 17.43
N TRP A 48 0.24 29.17 17.27
CA TRP A 48 0.03 27.89 17.96
C TRP A 48 1.02 26.78 17.53
N VAL A 49 1.56 26.84 16.32
CA VAL A 49 2.61 25.91 15.85
C VAL A 49 3.95 26.25 16.50
N ASP A 50 4.25 27.55 16.61
CA ASP A 50 5.47 28.05 17.25
C ASP A 50 5.48 27.70 18.75
N GLU A 51 4.38 27.92 19.43
CA GLU A 51 4.20 27.58 20.85
C GLU A 51 4.33 26.05 21.09
N ARG A 52 3.77 25.23 20.20
CA ARG A 52 3.88 23.76 20.30
C ARG A 52 5.32 23.26 20.06
N ASN A 53 6.03 23.84 19.09
CA ASN A 53 7.43 23.48 18.81
C ASN A 53 8.31 23.81 20.03
N LEU A 54 8.11 24.95 20.66
CA LEU A 54 8.81 25.33 21.89
C LEU A 54 8.50 24.38 23.06
N ALA A 55 7.24 23.98 23.22
CA ALA A 55 6.81 23.09 24.30
C ALA A 55 7.35 21.65 24.16
N GLN A 56 7.59 21.18 22.93
CA GLN A 56 8.07 19.82 22.68
C GLN A 56 9.58 19.64 22.82
N THR A 57 10.36 20.69 22.62
CA THR A 57 11.81 20.56 22.46
C THR A 57 12.63 21.25 23.53
N CYS A 58 12.05 22.19 24.31
CA CYS A 58 12.77 23.04 25.25
C CYS A 58 13.99 23.77 24.64
N GLU A 59 14.21 23.66 23.35
CA GLU A 59 15.29 24.28 22.59
C GLU A 59 14.72 24.98 21.36
N GLU A 60 15.31 26.08 20.94
CA GLU A 60 14.98 26.71 19.68
C GLU A 60 15.46 25.81 18.53
N ILE A 61 14.53 25.09 17.88
CA ILE A 61 14.83 24.37 16.65
C ILE A 61 14.87 25.37 15.51
N GLU A 62 16.05 25.63 15.01
CA GLU A 62 16.25 26.39 13.78
C GLU A 62 16.67 25.44 12.64
N PRO A 63 16.08 25.56 11.45
CA PRO A 63 14.98 26.47 11.07
C PRO A 63 13.59 25.96 11.52
N LYS A 64 12.70 26.89 11.87
CA LYS A 64 11.35 26.59 12.36
C LYS A 64 10.45 26.02 11.26
N LEU A 65 9.76 24.95 11.56
CA LEU A 65 8.76 24.35 10.68
C LEU A 65 7.43 25.12 10.77
N ARG A 66 6.81 25.39 9.63
CA ARG A 66 5.45 25.98 9.60
C ARG A 66 4.37 24.97 10.00
N ASN A 67 4.55 23.70 9.64
CA ASN A 67 3.57 22.65 9.82
C ASN A 67 3.93 21.78 11.01
N CYS A 68 3.02 21.57 11.94
CA CYS A 68 3.22 20.67 13.08
C CYS A 68 3.17 19.19 12.70
N SER A 69 2.56 18.84 11.59
CA SER A 69 2.64 17.52 10.97
C SER A 69 2.65 17.67 9.45
N ARG A 70 3.40 16.82 8.78
CA ARG A 70 3.74 16.95 7.36
C ARG A 70 3.37 15.73 6.54
N LEU A 71 3.51 14.53 7.11
CA LEU A 71 3.28 13.27 6.42
C LEU A 71 2.25 12.41 7.13
N ALA A 72 1.28 11.96 6.34
CA ALA A 72 0.33 10.92 6.66
C ALA A 72 0.16 10.01 5.44
N VAL A 73 -0.20 8.76 5.65
CA VAL A 73 -0.50 7.84 4.56
C VAL A 73 -1.99 7.54 4.53
N ALA A 74 -2.69 8.15 3.59
CA ALA A 74 -4.10 7.90 3.35
C ALA A 74 -4.31 6.66 2.45
N SER A 75 -5.52 6.10 2.44
CA SER A 75 -5.89 4.96 1.60
C SER A 75 -5.90 5.28 0.09
N THR A 76 -6.16 6.51 -0.30
CA THR A 76 -6.07 7.05 -1.68
C THR A 76 -6.81 6.26 -2.77
N LYS A 77 -7.91 5.58 -2.44
CA LYS A 77 -8.65 4.72 -3.38
C LYS A 77 -9.08 5.45 -4.66
N SER A 78 -9.77 6.58 -4.53
CA SER A 78 -10.24 7.36 -5.69
C SER A 78 -9.07 7.93 -6.50
N THR A 79 -7.98 8.36 -5.85
CA THR A 79 -6.80 8.87 -6.52
C THR A 79 -6.10 7.76 -7.31
N ALA A 80 -5.93 6.57 -6.72
CA ALA A 80 -5.36 5.40 -7.39
C ALA A 80 -6.16 5.04 -8.65
N LEU A 81 -7.49 5.15 -8.59
CA LEU A 81 -8.38 4.93 -9.70
C LEU A 81 -8.14 5.94 -10.85
N ILE A 82 -8.09 7.23 -10.51
CA ILE A 82 -7.83 8.31 -11.49
C ILE A 82 -6.44 8.16 -12.13
N MET A 83 -5.47 7.66 -11.38
CA MET A 83 -4.10 7.40 -11.87
C MET A 83 -3.96 6.11 -12.69
N GLY A 84 -5.07 5.51 -13.15
CA GLY A 84 -5.05 4.34 -14.03
C GLY A 84 -5.20 2.98 -13.32
N GLY A 85 -5.64 2.97 -12.06
CA GLY A 85 -5.87 1.73 -11.31
C GLY A 85 -4.61 1.12 -10.73
N ILE A 86 -3.72 1.98 -10.24
CA ILE A 86 -2.54 1.59 -9.46
C ILE A 86 -2.95 1.14 -8.05
N SER A 87 -2.04 0.50 -7.32
CA SER A 87 -2.27 0.09 -5.94
C SER A 87 -2.59 1.27 -5.00
N GLU A 88 -3.46 1.04 -4.03
CA GLU A 88 -3.99 2.08 -3.13
C GLU A 88 -3.00 2.39 -2.01
N GLY A 89 -2.43 3.58 -2.00
CA GLY A 89 -1.53 4.05 -0.96
C GLY A 89 -0.33 3.12 -0.75
N ILE A 90 -0.21 2.58 0.46
CA ILE A 90 0.85 1.61 0.83
C ILE A 90 0.41 0.16 0.70
N ASN A 91 -0.89 -0.08 0.51
CA ASN A 91 -1.45 -1.43 0.52
C ASN A 91 -1.20 -2.15 -0.80
N PRO A 92 -0.98 -3.47 -0.77
CA PRO A 92 -0.95 -4.29 -1.98
C PRO A 92 -2.35 -4.50 -2.56
N ASP A 93 -2.39 -4.85 -3.84
CA ASP A 93 -3.64 -5.15 -4.54
C ASP A 93 -4.18 -6.53 -4.12
N PRO A 94 -5.47 -6.62 -3.79
CA PRO A 94 -6.08 -7.91 -3.41
C PRO A 94 -6.24 -8.88 -4.59
N ALA A 95 -6.21 -8.37 -5.81
CA ALA A 95 -6.29 -9.14 -7.05
C ALA A 95 -5.70 -8.33 -8.21
N HIS A 96 -5.09 -9.00 -9.17
CA HIS A 96 -4.51 -8.32 -10.36
C HIS A 96 -5.52 -8.13 -11.49
N VAL A 97 -6.55 -8.96 -11.55
CA VAL A 97 -7.70 -8.81 -12.46
C VAL A 97 -8.96 -8.78 -11.62
N PHE A 98 -9.74 -7.73 -11.74
CA PHE A 98 -10.96 -7.54 -10.97
C PHE A 98 -12.00 -6.74 -11.74
N THR A 99 -13.28 -6.98 -11.43
CA THR A 99 -14.38 -6.18 -11.94
C THR A 99 -14.61 -5.02 -10.97
N GLN A 100 -14.56 -3.80 -11.50
CA GLN A 100 -14.86 -2.59 -10.74
C GLN A 100 -16.24 -2.07 -11.12
N SER A 101 -17.13 -1.95 -10.15
CA SER A 101 -18.39 -1.26 -10.31
C SER A 101 -18.18 0.26 -10.18
N THR A 102 -18.70 1.02 -11.13
CA THR A 102 -18.67 2.48 -11.15
C THR A 102 -20.07 3.01 -11.45
N ALA A 103 -20.29 4.30 -11.23
CA ALA A 103 -21.57 4.95 -11.62
C ALA A 103 -21.89 4.81 -13.12
N GLY A 104 -20.89 4.55 -13.97
CA GLY A 104 -21.01 4.34 -15.42
C GLY A 104 -21.15 2.87 -15.83
N GLY A 105 -21.17 1.93 -14.88
CA GLY A 105 -21.25 0.49 -15.14
C GLY A 105 -20.03 -0.29 -14.61
N GLU A 106 -19.98 -1.57 -14.93
CA GLU A 106 -18.89 -2.47 -14.55
C GLU A 106 -17.75 -2.42 -15.57
N MET A 107 -16.52 -2.38 -15.08
CA MET A 107 -15.32 -2.39 -15.89
C MET A 107 -14.34 -3.45 -15.38
N ASN A 108 -13.92 -4.35 -16.27
CA ASN A 108 -12.81 -5.26 -15.94
C ASN A 108 -11.49 -4.49 -15.95
N ARG A 109 -10.72 -4.63 -14.90
CA ARG A 109 -9.42 -3.98 -14.74
C ARG A 109 -8.32 -5.01 -14.57
N ILE A 110 -7.17 -4.67 -15.12
CA ILE A 110 -5.92 -5.38 -14.93
C ILE A 110 -4.95 -4.37 -14.34
N THR A 111 -4.20 -4.76 -13.30
CA THR A 111 -3.16 -3.88 -12.74
C THR A 111 -2.16 -3.48 -13.84
N PRO A 112 -1.78 -2.18 -13.94
CA PRO A 112 -1.05 -1.67 -15.10
C PRO A 112 0.25 -2.40 -15.41
N VAL A 113 1.05 -2.72 -14.38
CA VAL A 113 2.34 -3.40 -14.58
C VAL A 113 2.15 -4.82 -15.10
N LEU A 114 1.14 -5.55 -14.61
CA LEU A 114 0.82 -6.87 -15.12
C LEU A 114 0.31 -6.80 -16.56
N LEU A 115 -0.52 -5.80 -16.89
CA LEU A 115 -1.01 -5.58 -18.25
C LEU A 115 0.16 -5.39 -19.24
N ASP A 116 1.14 -4.57 -18.86
CA ASP A 116 2.32 -4.33 -19.69
C ASP A 116 3.16 -5.61 -19.84
N LYS A 117 3.31 -6.39 -18.77
CA LYS A 117 3.99 -7.69 -18.80
C LYS A 117 3.26 -8.71 -19.68
N MET A 118 1.93 -8.78 -19.61
CA MET A 118 1.13 -9.64 -20.50
C MET A 118 1.31 -9.29 -21.98
N LYS A 119 1.39 -7.99 -22.30
CA LYS A 119 1.65 -7.52 -23.67
C LYS A 119 3.07 -7.86 -24.12
N GLU A 120 4.07 -7.66 -23.26
CA GLU A 120 5.47 -8.03 -23.50
C GLU A 120 5.63 -9.51 -23.82
N LYS A 121 4.98 -10.36 -23.04
CA LYS A 121 4.99 -11.83 -23.21
C LYS A 121 4.07 -12.33 -24.35
N GLY A 122 3.25 -11.46 -24.96
CA GLY A 122 2.31 -11.83 -26.03
C GLY A 122 1.12 -12.67 -25.57
N VAL A 123 0.79 -12.60 -24.27
CA VAL A 123 -0.32 -13.38 -23.66
C VAL A 123 -1.49 -12.49 -23.24
N TYR A 124 -1.58 -11.29 -23.79
CA TYR A 124 -2.73 -10.41 -23.55
C TYR A 124 -3.93 -10.81 -24.40
N ASP A 125 -4.60 -11.87 -23.98
CA ASP A 125 -5.79 -12.39 -24.62
C ASP A 125 -6.85 -12.83 -23.59
N LYS A 126 -8.04 -13.12 -24.09
CA LYS A 126 -9.19 -13.46 -23.26
C LYS A 126 -8.97 -14.74 -22.44
N LYS A 127 -8.20 -15.71 -22.96
CA LYS A 127 -7.94 -16.99 -22.28
C LYS A 127 -7.10 -16.77 -21.03
N HIS A 128 -5.96 -16.08 -21.16
CA HIS A 128 -5.05 -15.85 -20.04
C HIS A 128 -5.64 -14.87 -19.01
N ILE A 129 -6.45 -13.90 -19.45
CA ILE A 129 -7.20 -13.05 -18.51
C ILE A 129 -8.19 -13.89 -17.70
N GLN A 130 -8.93 -14.80 -18.35
CA GLN A 130 -9.88 -15.66 -17.66
C GLN A 130 -9.20 -16.62 -16.68
N GLU A 131 -8.02 -17.14 -17.02
CA GLU A 131 -7.19 -17.94 -16.12
C GLU A 131 -6.88 -17.21 -14.81
N ILE A 132 -6.49 -15.93 -14.89
CA ILE A 132 -6.23 -15.11 -13.70
C ILE A 132 -7.53 -14.84 -12.92
N VAL A 133 -8.63 -14.57 -13.60
CA VAL A 133 -9.96 -14.38 -12.97
C VAL A 133 -10.39 -15.62 -12.22
N ASP A 134 -10.24 -16.80 -12.83
CA ASP A 134 -10.61 -18.10 -12.21
C ASP A 134 -9.70 -18.42 -11.01
N ALA A 135 -8.45 -17.93 -11.01
CA ALA A 135 -7.52 -18.00 -9.90
C ALA A 135 -7.70 -16.84 -8.89
N PHE A 136 -8.87 -16.19 -8.88
CA PHE A 136 -9.15 -15.07 -7.97
C PHE A 136 -8.20 -13.87 -8.08
N GLY A 137 -7.71 -13.59 -9.27
CA GLY A 137 -6.80 -12.49 -9.55
C GLY A 137 -5.34 -12.79 -9.22
N SER A 138 -5.03 -14.04 -8.82
CA SER A 138 -3.68 -14.53 -8.61
C SER A 138 -3.01 -14.89 -9.93
N VAL A 139 -1.70 -14.69 -9.99
CA VAL A 139 -0.85 -15.13 -11.11
C VAL A 139 0.13 -16.24 -10.71
N GLN A 140 -0.03 -16.82 -9.51
CA GLN A 140 0.91 -17.83 -9.03
C GLN A 140 0.83 -19.14 -9.83
N GLY A 141 -0.33 -19.45 -10.41
CA GLY A 141 -0.58 -20.68 -11.21
C GLY A 141 -0.22 -20.56 -12.68
N VAL A 142 0.08 -19.35 -13.20
CA VAL A 142 0.34 -19.18 -14.64
C VAL A 142 1.72 -19.70 -15.03
N ASP A 143 1.86 -20.19 -16.27
CA ASP A 143 3.11 -20.75 -16.79
C ASP A 143 3.99 -19.78 -17.59
N TRP A 144 3.44 -18.62 -17.95
CA TRP A 144 4.13 -17.58 -18.72
C TRP A 144 4.91 -16.56 -17.86
N LEU A 145 4.83 -16.63 -16.52
CA LEU A 145 5.68 -15.90 -15.57
C LEU A 145 6.70 -16.86 -14.95
N ASP A 146 7.94 -16.42 -14.81
CA ASP A 146 8.93 -17.13 -14.02
C ASP A 146 8.71 -16.91 -12.50
N GLU A 147 9.43 -17.66 -11.68
CA GLU A 147 9.23 -17.63 -10.22
C GLU A 147 9.63 -16.27 -9.59
N GLU A 148 10.58 -15.55 -10.16
CA GLU A 148 10.95 -14.21 -9.71
C GLU A 148 9.84 -13.20 -10.02
N GLU A 149 9.30 -13.25 -11.24
CA GLU A 149 8.15 -12.43 -11.65
C GLU A 149 6.93 -12.72 -10.78
N LYS A 150 6.62 -13.98 -10.47
CA LYS A 150 5.53 -14.36 -9.59
C LYS A 150 5.66 -13.76 -8.19
N GLN A 151 6.87 -13.70 -7.62
CA GLN A 151 7.09 -13.03 -6.33
C GLN A 151 6.78 -11.54 -6.38
N VAL A 152 7.07 -10.86 -7.50
CA VAL A 152 6.75 -9.44 -7.71
C VAL A 152 5.23 -9.21 -7.79
N PHE A 153 4.50 -10.17 -8.39
CA PHE A 153 3.06 -10.09 -8.61
C PHE A 153 2.23 -10.86 -7.57
N LYS A 154 2.72 -11.06 -6.36
CA LYS A 154 1.90 -11.55 -5.26
C LYS A 154 0.75 -10.59 -4.97
N THR A 155 -0.45 -11.12 -4.81
CA THR A 155 -1.61 -10.38 -4.31
C THR A 155 -1.50 -10.12 -2.81
N ALA A 156 -2.32 -9.22 -2.28
CA ALA A 156 -2.33 -8.91 -0.85
C ALA A 156 -2.54 -10.13 0.05
N PHE A 157 -3.30 -11.13 -0.43
CA PHE A 157 -3.59 -12.37 0.31
C PHE A 157 -2.46 -13.42 0.23
N GLU A 158 -1.50 -13.23 -0.68
CA GLU A 158 -0.35 -14.12 -0.89
C GLU A 158 0.93 -13.61 -0.22
N ILE A 159 0.92 -12.34 0.21
CA ILE A 159 2.03 -11.71 0.90
C ILE A 159 1.97 -12.06 2.39
N ASP A 160 3.13 -12.42 2.97
CA ASP A 160 3.25 -12.54 4.42
C ASP A 160 2.89 -11.22 5.12
N GLN A 161 1.86 -11.23 5.97
CA GLN A 161 1.37 -10.02 6.62
C GLN A 161 2.41 -9.44 7.61
N HIS A 162 3.30 -10.27 8.16
CA HIS A 162 4.46 -9.79 8.92
C HIS A 162 5.38 -8.90 8.07
N ALA A 163 5.51 -9.17 6.76
CA ALA A 163 6.29 -8.29 5.88
C ALA A 163 5.64 -6.90 5.73
N LEU A 164 4.31 -6.83 5.67
CA LEU A 164 3.59 -5.55 5.63
C LEU A 164 3.77 -4.77 6.94
N ILE A 165 3.72 -5.44 8.09
CA ILE A 165 3.98 -4.84 9.41
C ILE A 165 5.41 -4.31 9.47
N ARG A 166 6.42 -5.10 9.06
CA ARG A 166 7.83 -4.66 9.05
C ARG A 166 8.05 -3.43 8.16
N LEU A 167 7.46 -3.39 6.96
CA LEU A 167 7.53 -2.21 6.08
C LEU A 167 6.84 -1.00 6.71
N ALA A 168 5.68 -1.19 7.35
CA ALA A 168 4.96 -0.12 8.03
C ALA A 168 5.73 0.45 9.21
N ALA A 169 6.32 -0.43 10.03
CA ALA A 169 7.16 -0.06 11.15
C ALA A 169 8.38 0.74 10.71
N GLN A 170 9.06 0.26 9.67
CA GLN A 170 10.24 0.93 9.15
C GLN A 170 9.95 2.35 8.66
N ARG A 171 8.90 2.55 7.85
CA ARG A 171 8.56 3.90 7.36
C ARG A 171 7.92 4.79 8.42
N GLY A 172 7.37 4.21 9.48
CA GLY A 172 6.71 4.94 10.57
C GLY A 172 7.59 6.01 11.21
N GLN A 173 8.90 5.82 11.25
CA GLN A 173 9.84 6.80 11.77
C GLN A 173 9.89 8.13 10.99
N TRP A 174 9.41 8.16 9.74
CA TRP A 174 9.35 9.35 8.90
C TRP A 174 7.94 9.90 8.70
N ILE A 175 6.94 9.30 9.34
CA ILE A 175 5.53 9.66 9.19
C ILE A 175 5.03 10.25 10.51
N ASP A 176 4.59 11.51 10.49
CA ASP A 176 4.12 12.21 11.68
C ASP A 176 2.75 11.74 12.19
N GLN A 177 1.98 11.10 11.32
CA GLN A 177 0.59 10.76 11.58
C GLN A 177 0.32 9.28 11.28
N TRP A 178 -0.94 8.96 11.06
CA TRP A 178 -1.44 7.62 10.80
C TRP A 178 -1.05 7.10 9.41
N GLN A 179 -0.91 5.77 9.33
CA GLN A 179 -0.81 5.01 8.08
C GLN A 179 -2.09 4.19 7.92
N SER A 180 -2.77 4.31 6.75
CA SER A 180 -3.90 3.44 6.40
C SER A 180 -3.37 2.06 6.00
N LEU A 181 -2.95 1.29 7.01
CA LEU A 181 -2.39 -0.05 6.86
C LEU A 181 -3.50 -1.08 6.95
N ASN A 182 -3.73 -1.81 5.86
CA ASN A 182 -4.67 -2.92 5.80
C ASN A 182 -3.95 -4.25 5.98
N LEU A 183 -4.65 -5.22 6.56
CA LEU A 183 -4.22 -6.62 6.65
C LEU A 183 -5.18 -7.50 5.86
N PHE A 184 -4.65 -8.60 5.31
CA PHE A 184 -5.36 -9.47 4.39
C PHE A 184 -5.15 -10.94 4.79
N PHE A 185 -6.22 -11.62 5.15
CA PHE A 185 -6.17 -13.00 5.59
C PHE A 185 -7.10 -13.88 4.76
N SER A 186 -6.67 -15.10 4.48
CA SER A 186 -7.56 -16.13 3.96
C SER A 186 -8.71 -16.40 4.94
N ALA A 187 -9.86 -16.86 4.45
CA ALA A 187 -10.96 -17.28 5.32
C ALA A 187 -10.60 -18.51 6.17
N GLU A 188 -9.64 -19.30 5.70
CA GLU A 188 -9.14 -20.51 6.36
C GLU A 188 -7.81 -20.29 7.06
N GLU A 189 -7.43 -19.02 7.27
CA GLU A 189 -6.18 -18.65 7.92
C GLU A 189 -6.10 -19.17 9.35
N ASP A 190 -4.90 -19.60 9.77
CA ASP A 190 -4.69 -20.05 11.14
C ASP A 190 -4.94 -18.88 12.12
N PRO A 191 -5.89 -19.01 13.07
CA PRO A 191 -6.13 -17.96 14.06
C PRO A 191 -4.88 -17.56 14.84
N SER A 192 -3.92 -18.46 15.05
CA SER A 192 -2.66 -18.15 15.73
C SER A 192 -1.81 -17.17 14.92
N TYR A 193 -1.74 -17.34 13.60
CA TYR A 193 -1.06 -16.42 12.70
C TYR A 193 -1.69 -15.02 12.73
N ILE A 194 -3.03 -14.95 12.66
CA ILE A 194 -3.76 -13.67 12.75
C ILE A 194 -3.42 -12.96 14.07
N VAL A 195 -3.43 -13.68 15.20
CA VAL A 195 -3.08 -13.13 16.51
C VAL A 195 -1.64 -12.66 16.54
N ASP A 196 -0.69 -13.40 15.97
CA ASP A 196 0.71 -13.06 15.99
C ASP A 196 1.02 -11.82 15.16
N VAL A 197 0.41 -11.68 13.97
CA VAL A 197 0.51 -10.45 13.15
C VAL A 197 -0.02 -9.23 13.91
N HIS A 198 -1.18 -9.35 14.56
CA HIS A 198 -1.73 -8.25 15.36
C HIS A 198 -0.85 -7.91 16.56
N ARG A 199 -0.31 -8.93 17.25
CA ARG A 199 0.61 -8.72 18.37
C ARG A 199 1.87 -8.00 17.92
N GLU A 200 2.46 -8.37 16.79
CA GLU A 200 3.61 -7.65 16.22
C GLU A 200 3.27 -6.19 15.92
N ALA A 201 2.11 -5.94 15.29
CA ALA A 201 1.67 -4.58 14.98
C ALA A 201 1.48 -3.72 16.24
N PHE A 202 0.78 -4.23 17.26
CA PHE A 202 0.47 -3.48 18.48
C PHE A 202 1.67 -3.33 19.46
N ASN A 203 2.68 -4.17 19.33
CA ASN A 203 3.92 -4.04 20.10
C ASN A 203 4.95 -3.13 19.42
N ASN A 204 4.62 -2.52 18.30
CA ASN A 204 5.54 -1.66 17.56
C ASN A 204 5.13 -0.19 17.66
N ASP A 205 5.93 0.61 18.35
CA ASP A 205 5.67 2.04 18.61
C ASP A 205 5.59 2.89 17.34
N ALA A 206 6.13 2.42 16.20
CA ALA A 206 6.06 3.11 14.93
C ALA A 206 4.74 2.86 14.16
N ILE A 207 3.88 1.95 14.68
CA ILE A 207 2.57 1.65 14.10
C ILE A 207 1.48 2.20 15.01
N LEU A 208 0.93 3.35 14.68
CA LEU A 208 -0.10 4.02 15.47
C LEU A 208 -1.46 3.31 15.42
N GLY A 209 -1.67 2.38 14.49
CA GLY A 209 -2.85 1.56 14.38
C GLY A 209 -3.01 0.87 13.02
N LEU A 210 -4.02 0.01 12.94
CA LEU A 210 -4.43 -0.71 11.74
C LEU A 210 -5.71 -0.08 11.21
N TYR A 211 -5.95 -0.19 9.89
CA TYR A 211 -7.14 0.40 9.26
C TYR A 211 -8.21 -0.66 9.01
N TYR A 212 -8.09 -1.46 7.95
CA TYR A 212 -9.02 -2.55 7.66
C TYR A 212 -8.36 -3.91 7.78
N ILE A 213 -9.17 -4.90 8.13
CA ILE A 213 -8.83 -6.31 8.05
C ILE A 213 -9.75 -6.92 7.00
N TYR A 214 -9.17 -7.43 5.93
CA TYR A 214 -9.88 -8.11 4.87
C TYR A 214 -9.77 -9.62 5.05
N SER A 215 -10.89 -10.31 4.87
CA SER A 215 -10.94 -11.77 4.81
C SER A 215 -11.47 -12.22 3.45
N GLN A 216 -10.75 -13.13 2.82
CA GLN A 216 -11.19 -13.77 1.59
C GLN A 216 -11.97 -15.04 1.93
N SER A 217 -13.30 -15.05 1.73
CA SER A 217 -14.07 -16.27 1.86
C SER A 217 -13.81 -17.22 0.68
N GLY A 218 -13.40 -18.45 0.94
CA GLY A 218 -13.10 -19.47 -0.07
C GLY A 218 -14.29 -19.91 -0.94
N ILE A 219 -15.47 -19.32 -0.76
CA ILE A 219 -16.72 -19.72 -1.43
C ILE A 219 -17.19 -18.68 -2.44
N ALA A 220 -16.61 -17.50 -2.52
CA ALA A 220 -17.02 -16.53 -3.53
C ALA A 220 -16.52 -16.97 -4.91
N GLY A 221 -17.33 -17.78 -5.56
CA GLY A 221 -17.21 -18.01 -7.00
C GLY A 221 -17.18 -16.66 -7.72
N SER A 222 -16.50 -16.58 -8.86
CA SER A 222 -16.25 -15.40 -9.67
C SER A 222 -17.50 -14.58 -10.07
N LYS A 223 -18.70 -15.05 -9.76
CA LYS A 223 -19.97 -14.39 -10.05
C LYS A 223 -20.45 -13.42 -8.94
N ASP A 224 -19.98 -13.55 -7.71
CA ASP A 224 -20.46 -12.77 -6.56
C ASP A 224 -19.39 -11.79 -6.00
N ARG A 225 -18.33 -11.54 -6.74
CA ARG A 225 -17.44 -10.42 -6.45
C ARG A 225 -18.03 -9.08 -6.94
N GLU A 226 -19.27 -8.84 -6.59
CA GLU A 226 -19.74 -7.48 -6.41
C GLU A 226 -18.75 -6.85 -5.46
N GLY A 227 -18.07 -5.80 -5.94
CA GLY A 227 -16.91 -5.22 -5.30
C GLY A 227 -17.01 -5.22 -3.80
N CYS A 228 -15.94 -5.56 -3.13
CA CYS A 228 -15.85 -5.72 -1.68
C CYS A 228 -16.91 -4.87 -0.99
N ALA A 229 -18.00 -5.47 -0.49
CA ALA A 229 -19.14 -4.76 0.10
C ALA A 229 -18.76 -3.92 1.32
N VAL A 230 -17.52 -4.04 1.77
CA VAL A 230 -16.88 -3.26 2.85
C VAL A 230 -16.23 -1.98 2.31
N CYS A 231 -16.17 -1.77 0.99
CA CYS A 231 -15.56 -0.60 0.36
C CYS A 231 -16.58 0.47 -0.07
N GLN A 232 -17.81 0.44 0.45
CA GLN A 232 -18.78 1.54 0.31
C GLN A 232 -18.62 2.59 1.39
#